data_05e0c8b4b4c78762bf3c53d9e919958a
#
_entry.id   05e0c8b4b4c78762bf3c53d9e919958a
#
_cell.length_a   1.000
_cell.length_b   1.000
_cell.length_c   1.000
_cell.angle_alpha   90.00
_cell.angle_beta   90.00
_cell.angle_gamma   90.00
#
_symmetry.space_group_name_H-M   'P 1'
#
loop_
_entity.id
_entity.type
_entity.pdbx_description
1 polymer ?
#
loop_
_entity_poly.entity_id
_entity_poly.type
_entity_poly.pdbx_seq_one_letter_code
_entity_poly.pdbx_strand_id
1 'polypeptide(L)'
;NDTDVAAHLLQFLDAGLTLEGVLVELLAPMARHLGQLWEDDSCDFVDVTVALGRLQAAARELCARLEDDAVDPLGRSILLVPCPGETHVFSLSIVASIFREAGWDVTTTGIGSNHVPEELIRSEWFDVVGLTLSCDVFLPALPDLIRGLRVASRNPGLKVLVGGPYFAR
;
A
#
# COMPACT_ATOMS: atom_id res chain seq x y z
N ASN A 1 13.02 -11.77 17.18
CA ASN A 1 11.97 -11.03 17.90
C ASN A 1 11.47 -9.91 17.01
N ASP A 2 10.15 -9.79 16.84
CA ASP A 2 9.53 -8.76 15.97
C ASP A 2 9.87 -7.33 16.42
N THR A 3 10.03 -7.13 17.73
CA THR A 3 10.49 -5.89 18.37
C THR A 3 11.88 -5.42 17.89
N ASP A 4 12.69 -6.31 17.38
CA ASP A 4 14.07 -5.99 16.96
C ASP A 4 14.12 -5.31 15.59
N VAL A 5 13.26 -5.71 14.65
CA VAL A 5 13.23 -5.14 13.28
C VAL A 5 12.70 -3.69 13.32
N ALA A 6 11.60 -3.45 13.99
CA ALA A 6 11.03 -2.12 14.13
C ALA A 6 11.99 -1.15 14.85
N ALA A 7 12.64 -1.62 15.93
CA ALA A 7 13.63 -0.83 16.64
C ALA A 7 14.83 -0.44 15.77
N HIS A 8 15.31 -1.35 14.89
CA HIS A 8 16.37 -1.03 13.93
C HIS A 8 15.92 0.00 12.88
N LEU A 9 14.69 -0.14 12.37
CA LEU A 9 14.16 0.81 11.39
C LEU A 9 14.01 2.21 11.98
N LEU A 10 13.61 2.32 13.25
CA LEU A 10 13.53 3.61 13.95
C LEU A 10 14.89 4.31 14.05
N GLN A 11 15.99 3.57 14.20
CA GLN A 11 17.33 4.16 14.22
C GLN A 11 17.68 4.88 12.92
N PHE A 12 17.15 4.42 11.77
CA PHE A 12 17.33 5.12 10.51
C PHE A 12 16.57 6.44 10.45
N LEU A 13 15.36 6.49 11.03
CA LEU A 13 14.63 7.76 11.15
C LEU A 13 15.35 8.71 12.10
N ASP A 14 15.84 8.22 13.24
CA ASP A 14 16.64 9.01 14.20
C ASP A 14 17.93 9.54 13.55
N ALA A 15 18.48 8.80 12.57
CA ALA A 15 19.63 9.20 11.78
C ALA A 15 19.30 10.19 10.64
N GLY A 16 18.01 10.58 10.49
CA GLY A 16 17.55 11.58 9.55
C GLY A 16 17.04 11.05 8.21
N LEU A 17 16.83 9.73 8.06
CA LEU A 17 16.09 9.20 6.91
C LEU A 17 14.61 9.56 7.04
N THR A 18 13.97 9.85 5.90
CA THR A 18 12.52 10.04 5.85
C THR A 18 11.78 8.70 5.97
N LEU A 19 10.52 8.72 6.39
CA LEU A 19 9.66 7.53 6.38
C LEU A 19 9.60 6.93 4.97
N GLU A 20 9.39 7.77 3.95
CA GLU A 20 9.42 7.33 2.54
C GLU A 20 10.74 6.61 2.21
N GLY A 21 11.87 7.16 2.61
CA GLY A 21 13.21 6.54 2.41
C GLY A 21 13.28 5.15 3.05
N VAL A 22 12.85 5.01 4.31
CA VAL A 22 12.85 3.70 4.99
C VAL A 22 11.90 2.72 4.31
N LEU A 23 10.69 3.14 3.94
CA LEU A 23 9.70 2.26 3.32
C LEU A 23 10.10 1.84 1.90
N VAL A 24 10.62 2.77 1.09
CA VAL A 24 10.90 2.55 -0.35
C VAL A 24 12.31 2.00 -0.57
N GLU A 25 13.31 2.53 0.14
CA GLU A 25 14.72 2.18 -0.08
C GLU A 25 15.19 0.99 0.76
N LEU A 26 14.48 0.66 1.85
CA LEU A 26 14.83 -0.48 2.70
C LEU A 26 13.77 -1.58 2.66
N LEU A 27 12.54 -1.31 3.09
CA LEU A 27 11.52 -2.35 3.26
C LEU A 27 11.04 -2.96 1.94
N ALA A 28 10.81 -2.15 0.92
CA ALA A 28 10.35 -2.64 -0.37
C ALA A 28 11.42 -3.52 -1.09
N PRO A 29 12.72 -3.17 -1.10
CA PRO A 29 13.76 -4.06 -1.59
C PRO A 29 13.90 -5.36 -0.79
N MET A 30 13.78 -5.30 0.56
CA MET A 30 13.81 -6.51 1.39
C MET A 30 12.67 -7.47 1.07
N ALA A 31 11.45 -6.94 0.90
CA ALA A 31 10.29 -7.76 0.51
C ALA A 31 10.49 -8.39 -0.89
N ARG A 32 11.03 -7.65 -1.85
CA ARG A 32 11.36 -8.19 -3.19
C ARG A 32 12.44 -9.28 -3.11
N HIS A 33 13.45 -9.08 -2.28
CA HIS A 33 14.52 -10.07 -2.09
C HIS A 33 14.00 -11.37 -1.49
N LEU A 34 13.08 -11.28 -0.51
CA LEU A 34 12.41 -12.48 0.02
C LEU A 34 11.62 -13.24 -1.06
N GLY A 35 10.95 -12.51 -1.97
CA GLY A 35 10.28 -13.12 -3.12
C GLY A 35 11.27 -13.85 -4.06
N GLN A 36 12.44 -13.24 -4.33
CA GLN A 36 13.49 -13.88 -5.14
C GLN A 36 14.06 -15.13 -4.48
N LEU A 37 14.34 -15.10 -3.17
CA LEU A 37 14.82 -16.28 -2.43
C LEU A 37 13.83 -17.46 -2.51
N TRP A 38 12.54 -17.15 -2.53
CA TRP A 38 11.51 -18.17 -2.70
C TRP A 38 11.46 -18.70 -4.15
N GLU A 39 11.52 -17.82 -5.15
CA GLU A 39 11.57 -18.23 -6.58
C GLU A 39 12.82 -19.08 -6.89
N ASP A 40 13.92 -18.83 -6.21
CA ASP A 40 15.19 -19.54 -6.35
C ASP A 40 15.27 -20.82 -5.48
N ASP A 41 14.17 -21.24 -4.82
CA ASP A 41 14.14 -22.38 -3.88
C ASP A 41 15.18 -22.28 -2.73
N SER A 42 15.61 -21.05 -2.39
CA SER A 42 16.61 -20.79 -1.34
C SER A 42 16.00 -20.69 0.06
N CYS A 43 14.68 -20.60 0.15
CA CYS A 43 13.90 -20.63 1.40
C CYS A 43 12.53 -21.25 1.14
N ASP A 44 11.90 -21.77 2.19
CA ASP A 44 10.59 -22.39 2.07
C ASP A 44 9.45 -21.37 2.22
N PHE A 45 8.23 -21.83 1.94
CA PHE A 45 7.02 -21.00 2.04
C PHE A 45 6.80 -20.43 3.45
N VAL A 46 7.15 -21.19 4.48
CA VAL A 46 6.98 -20.76 5.88
C VAL A 46 7.97 -19.66 6.21
N ASP A 47 9.22 -19.79 5.79
CA ASP A 47 10.27 -18.81 6.01
C ASP A 47 9.89 -17.45 5.39
N VAL A 48 9.45 -17.45 4.12
CA VAL A 48 9.03 -16.24 3.42
C VAL A 48 7.80 -15.62 4.07
N THR A 49 6.82 -16.44 4.42
CA THR A 49 5.56 -15.94 5.04
C THR A 49 5.84 -15.28 6.39
N VAL A 50 6.69 -15.91 7.22
CA VAL A 50 7.09 -15.36 8.52
C VAL A 50 7.90 -14.08 8.35
N ALA A 51 8.87 -14.06 7.43
CA ALA A 51 9.70 -12.89 7.18
C ALA A 51 8.87 -11.69 6.65
N LEU A 52 7.98 -11.92 5.68
CA LEU A 52 7.06 -10.90 5.18
C LEU A 52 6.11 -10.40 6.26
N GLY A 53 5.59 -11.29 7.11
CA GLY A 53 4.75 -10.92 8.24
C GLY A 53 5.47 -9.97 9.22
N ARG A 54 6.75 -10.23 9.48
CA ARG A 54 7.61 -9.36 10.31
C ARG A 54 7.87 -7.99 9.67
N LEU A 55 8.16 -7.95 8.37
CA LEU A 55 8.32 -6.70 7.63
C LEU A 55 7.03 -5.87 7.66
N GLN A 56 5.88 -6.53 7.48
CA GLN A 56 4.57 -5.86 7.56
C GLN A 56 4.27 -5.32 8.97
N ALA A 57 4.62 -6.08 10.01
CA ALA A 57 4.44 -5.64 11.40
C ALA A 57 5.33 -4.43 11.70
N ALA A 58 6.60 -4.48 11.30
CA ALA A 58 7.55 -3.39 11.47
C ALA A 58 7.12 -2.12 10.70
N ALA A 59 6.64 -2.26 9.45
CA ALA A 59 6.12 -1.14 8.67
C ALA A 59 4.91 -0.49 9.36
N ARG A 60 3.95 -1.29 9.87
CA ARG A 60 2.79 -0.77 10.60
C ARG A 60 3.19 -0.02 11.87
N GLU A 61 4.12 -0.57 12.65
CA GLU A 61 4.61 0.08 13.87
C GLU A 61 5.31 1.41 13.55
N LEU A 62 6.13 1.43 12.50
CA LEU A 62 6.82 2.63 12.03
C LEU A 62 5.84 3.72 11.62
N CYS A 63 4.82 3.36 10.80
CA CYS A 63 3.80 4.29 10.36
C CYS A 63 2.95 4.81 11.53
N ALA A 64 2.53 3.93 12.45
CA ALA A 64 1.72 4.32 13.59
C ALA A 64 2.42 5.32 14.52
N ARG A 65 3.75 5.23 14.67
CA ARG A 65 4.52 6.18 15.49
C ARG A 65 4.61 7.57 14.88
N LEU A 66 4.52 7.68 13.56
CA LEU A 66 4.63 8.95 12.84
C LEU A 66 3.27 9.58 12.52
N GLU A 67 2.16 8.82 12.64
CA GLU A 67 0.81 9.36 12.52
C GLU A 67 0.45 10.36 13.66
N ASP A 68 1.20 10.35 14.76
CA ASP A 68 1.06 11.34 15.86
C ASP A 68 1.64 12.74 15.53
N ASP A 69 2.50 12.84 14.51
CA ASP A 69 2.98 14.13 14.01
C ASP A 69 1.95 14.71 13.05
N ALA A 70 1.09 15.57 13.57
CA ALA A 70 0.00 16.19 12.82
C ALA A 70 0.53 16.94 11.59
N VAL A 71 0.36 16.34 10.41
CA VAL A 71 0.63 17.01 9.14
C VAL A 71 -0.60 17.86 8.79
N ASP A 72 -0.37 19.10 8.35
CA ASP A 72 -1.45 19.97 7.90
C ASP A 72 -2.22 19.32 6.74
N PRO A 73 -3.55 19.11 6.89
CA PRO A 73 -4.32 18.40 5.87
C PRO A 73 -4.36 19.17 4.57
N LEU A 74 -4.03 18.51 3.46
CA LEU A 74 -4.12 19.10 2.11
C LEU A 74 -5.56 19.31 1.63
N GLY A 75 -6.55 18.79 2.36
CA GLY A 75 -7.96 18.80 1.95
C GLY A 75 -8.21 17.96 0.68
N ARG A 76 -7.39 16.97 0.41
CA ARG A 76 -7.50 16.01 -0.70
C ARG A 76 -7.66 14.60 -0.17
N SER A 77 -8.47 13.81 -0.87
CA SER A 77 -8.76 12.43 -0.47
C SER A 77 -8.41 11.42 -1.57
N ILE A 78 -7.89 10.28 -1.14
CA ILE A 78 -7.55 9.16 -2.02
C ILE A 78 -8.13 7.86 -1.49
N LEU A 79 -8.74 7.08 -2.38
CA LEU A 79 -9.15 5.70 -2.12
C LEU A 79 -8.16 4.74 -2.76
N LEU A 80 -7.53 3.89 -1.96
CA LEU A 80 -6.58 2.89 -2.43
C LEU A 80 -7.23 1.51 -2.44
N VAL A 81 -7.21 0.87 -3.61
CA VAL A 81 -7.96 -0.36 -3.89
C VAL A 81 -7.03 -1.39 -4.54
N PRO A 82 -6.92 -2.61 -4.02
CA PRO A 82 -6.33 -3.71 -4.76
C PRO A 82 -7.26 -4.14 -5.90
N CYS A 83 -6.71 -4.51 -7.04
CA CYS A 83 -7.51 -5.12 -8.11
C CYS A 83 -8.25 -6.37 -7.61
N PRO A 84 -9.43 -6.71 -8.17
CA PRO A 84 -10.17 -7.91 -7.77
C PRO A 84 -9.31 -9.17 -7.89
N GLY A 85 -9.23 -9.94 -6.80
CA GLY A 85 -8.37 -11.13 -6.67
C GLY A 85 -6.95 -10.86 -6.21
N GLU A 86 -6.52 -9.60 -6.15
CA GLU A 86 -5.19 -9.22 -5.64
C GLU A 86 -5.11 -9.43 -4.12
N THR A 87 -4.10 -10.19 -3.70
CA THR A 87 -3.84 -10.48 -2.29
C THR A 87 -2.59 -9.80 -1.74
N HIS A 88 -1.76 -9.21 -2.63
CA HIS A 88 -0.53 -8.55 -2.26
C HIS A 88 -0.78 -7.10 -1.84
N VAL A 89 -1.21 -6.91 -0.59
CA VAL A 89 -1.60 -5.58 -0.06
C VAL A 89 -0.47 -4.86 0.69
N PHE A 90 0.71 -5.46 0.82
CA PHE A 90 1.82 -4.85 1.54
C PHE A 90 2.27 -3.53 0.87
N SER A 91 2.46 -3.53 -0.43
CA SER A 91 2.80 -2.31 -1.17
C SER A 91 1.73 -1.23 -1.07
N LEU A 92 0.45 -1.64 -0.99
CA LEU A 92 -0.66 -0.71 -0.82
C LEU A 92 -0.59 0.02 0.53
N SER A 93 -0.22 -0.69 1.61
CA SER A 93 -0.05 -0.08 2.94
C SER A 93 1.11 0.91 2.97
N ILE A 94 2.22 0.61 2.29
CA ILE A 94 3.34 1.55 2.14
C ILE A 94 2.89 2.83 1.42
N VAL A 95 2.21 2.68 0.28
CA VAL A 95 1.68 3.82 -0.48
C VAL A 95 0.69 4.63 0.35
N ALA A 96 -0.18 3.97 1.12
CA ALA A 96 -1.12 4.64 2.02
C ALA A 96 -0.40 5.53 3.05
N SER A 97 0.68 5.04 3.66
CA SER A 97 1.45 5.80 4.64
C SER A 97 2.16 7.00 4.02
N ILE A 98 2.72 6.85 2.82
CA ILE A 98 3.35 7.98 2.09
C ILE A 98 2.32 9.07 1.77
N PHE A 99 1.10 8.71 1.36
CA PHE A 99 0.06 9.70 1.11
C PHE A 99 -0.40 10.39 2.39
N ARG A 100 -0.52 9.67 3.52
CA ARG A 100 -0.84 10.28 4.83
C ARG A 100 0.23 11.25 5.29
N GLU A 101 1.52 10.85 5.18
CA GLU A 101 2.65 11.73 5.49
C GLU A 101 2.65 13.00 4.63
N ALA A 102 2.15 12.91 3.39
CA ALA A 102 1.96 14.05 2.50
C ALA A 102 0.66 14.85 2.78
N GLY A 103 -0.09 14.57 3.85
CA GLY A 103 -1.28 15.30 4.26
C GLY A 103 -2.57 14.92 3.52
N TRP A 104 -2.62 13.76 2.84
CA TRP A 104 -3.84 13.26 2.20
C TRP A 104 -4.73 12.52 3.20
N ASP A 105 -6.04 12.66 3.04
CA ASP A 105 -7.01 11.76 3.66
C ASP A 105 -7.04 10.44 2.87
N VAL A 106 -6.65 9.34 3.52
CA VAL A 106 -6.41 8.05 2.85
C VAL A 106 -7.35 6.99 3.38
N THR A 107 -8.24 6.54 2.51
CA THR A 107 -9.06 5.34 2.72
C THR A 107 -8.49 4.16 1.94
N THR A 108 -8.45 2.99 2.56
CA THR A 108 -7.98 1.76 1.91
C THR A 108 -9.05 0.69 1.95
N THR A 109 -9.17 -0.07 0.87
CA THR A 109 -9.92 -1.33 0.85
C THR A 109 -8.94 -2.50 0.65
N GLY A 110 -9.31 -3.71 1.04
CA GLY A 110 -8.44 -4.87 0.88
C GLY A 110 -8.86 -6.05 1.75
N ILE A 111 -7.93 -6.98 1.97
CA ILE A 111 -8.18 -8.17 2.79
C ILE A 111 -8.59 -7.73 4.20
N GLY A 112 -9.78 -8.17 4.64
CA GLY A 112 -10.35 -7.81 5.94
C GLY A 112 -11.14 -6.49 5.97
N SER A 113 -11.21 -5.75 4.87
CA SER A 113 -12.13 -4.62 4.73
C SER A 113 -13.53 -5.12 4.39
N ASN A 114 -14.53 -4.61 5.11
CA ASN A 114 -15.94 -4.88 4.80
C ASN A 114 -16.49 -3.89 3.74
N HIS A 115 -15.64 -3.01 3.21
CA HIS A 115 -16.04 -1.96 2.29
C HIS A 115 -15.89 -2.42 0.84
N VAL A 116 -16.97 -2.26 0.07
CA VAL A 116 -16.97 -2.42 -1.38
C VAL A 116 -16.54 -1.09 -2.00
N PRO A 117 -15.51 -1.06 -2.85
CA PRO A 117 -14.98 0.19 -3.40
C PRO A 117 -16.02 1.07 -4.08
N GLU A 118 -16.97 0.47 -4.81
CA GLU A 118 -18.05 1.17 -5.50
C GLU A 118 -19.06 1.79 -4.54
N GLU A 119 -19.25 1.22 -3.35
CA GLU A 119 -20.12 1.79 -2.32
C GLU A 119 -19.46 2.99 -1.65
N LEU A 120 -18.17 2.88 -1.32
CA LEU A 120 -17.41 3.99 -0.75
C LEU A 120 -17.38 5.18 -1.70
N ILE A 121 -17.01 4.97 -2.96
CA ILE A 121 -16.88 6.07 -3.93
C ILE A 121 -18.23 6.69 -4.29
N ARG A 122 -19.34 5.97 -4.05
CA ARG A 122 -20.71 6.51 -4.18
C ARG A 122 -21.15 7.33 -2.96
N SER A 123 -20.69 6.94 -1.78
CA SER A 123 -21.08 7.60 -0.52
C SER A 123 -20.17 8.77 -0.14
N GLU A 124 -18.90 8.72 -0.53
CA GLU A 124 -17.87 9.67 -0.13
C GLU A 124 -17.22 10.34 -1.36
N TRP A 125 -16.60 11.49 -1.13
CA TRP A 125 -15.84 12.19 -2.16
C TRP A 125 -14.40 11.76 -2.15
N PHE A 126 -13.86 11.40 -3.33
CA PHE A 126 -12.44 11.15 -3.54
C PHE A 126 -11.93 11.95 -4.73
N ASP A 127 -10.74 12.56 -4.59
CA ASP A 127 -10.05 13.23 -5.69
C ASP A 127 -9.33 12.24 -6.58
N VAL A 128 -8.82 11.17 -5.97
CA VAL A 128 -8.05 10.13 -6.64
C VAL A 128 -8.50 8.75 -6.18
N VAL A 129 -8.46 7.78 -7.09
CA VAL A 129 -8.46 6.34 -6.77
C VAL A 129 -7.13 5.76 -7.23
N GLY A 130 -6.44 5.08 -6.32
CA GLY A 130 -5.23 4.32 -6.61
C GLY A 130 -5.54 2.82 -6.69
N LEU A 131 -5.18 2.20 -7.80
CA LEU A 131 -5.37 0.77 -8.05
C LEU A 131 -4.03 0.06 -8.08
N THR A 132 -3.90 -1.05 -7.33
CA THR A 132 -2.67 -1.86 -7.33
C THR A 132 -2.87 -3.16 -8.08
N LEU A 133 -1.85 -3.55 -8.86
CA LEU A 133 -1.79 -4.75 -9.67
C LEU A 133 -0.41 -5.38 -9.58
N SER A 134 -0.31 -6.61 -9.07
CA SER A 134 0.96 -7.32 -8.92
C SER A 134 1.33 -8.17 -10.14
N CYS A 135 0.35 -8.73 -10.84
CA CYS A 135 0.58 -9.61 -11.98
C CYS A 135 -0.47 -9.42 -13.10
N ASP A 136 -0.15 -9.93 -14.28
CA ASP A 136 -0.94 -9.82 -15.49
C ASP A 136 -2.29 -10.56 -15.45
N VAL A 137 -2.41 -11.58 -14.59
CA VAL A 137 -3.66 -12.35 -14.41
C VAL A 137 -4.85 -11.46 -14.07
N PHE A 138 -4.63 -10.36 -13.34
CA PHE A 138 -5.68 -9.43 -12.93
C PHE A 138 -5.90 -8.26 -13.91
N LEU A 139 -5.01 -8.11 -14.91
CA LEU A 139 -5.08 -7.02 -15.89
C LEU A 139 -6.42 -6.96 -16.65
N PRO A 140 -7.04 -8.10 -17.07
CA PRO A 140 -8.31 -8.05 -17.78
C PRO A 140 -9.47 -7.43 -16.98
N ALA A 141 -9.44 -7.48 -15.65
CA ALA A 141 -10.47 -6.90 -14.81
C ALA A 141 -10.33 -5.37 -14.61
N LEU A 142 -9.14 -4.83 -14.84
CA LEU A 142 -8.81 -3.44 -14.54
C LEU A 142 -9.66 -2.41 -15.32
N PRO A 143 -9.92 -2.54 -16.62
CA PRO A 143 -10.76 -1.58 -17.37
C PRO A 143 -12.19 -1.50 -16.85
N ASP A 144 -12.77 -2.64 -16.50
CA ASP A 144 -14.15 -2.71 -15.98
C ASP A 144 -14.23 -2.11 -14.59
N LEU A 145 -13.25 -2.40 -13.72
CA LEU A 145 -13.14 -1.76 -12.41
C LEU A 145 -13.03 -0.24 -12.55
N ILE A 146 -12.14 0.27 -13.38
CA ILE A 146 -11.98 1.73 -13.60
C ILE A 146 -13.29 2.34 -14.10
N ARG A 147 -13.98 1.68 -15.03
CA ARG A 147 -15.26 2.16 -15.55
C ARG A 147 -16.33 2.18 -14.47
N GLY A 148 -16.43 1.12 -13.66
CA GLY A 148 -17.36 1.01 -12.55
C GLY A 148 -17.15 2.12 -11.52
N LEU A 149 -15.90 2.34 -11.10
CA LEU A 149 -15.54 3.39 -10.14
C LEU A 149 -15.85 4.78 -10.66
N ARG A 150 -15.56 5.08 -11.93
CA ARG A 150 -15.89 6.38 -12.55
C ARG A 150 -17.38 6.63 -12.63
N VAL A 151 -18.18 5.60 -12.97
CA VAL A 151 -19.65 5.71 -13.02
C VAL A 151 -20.26 5.88 -11.62
N ALA A 152 -19.69 5.21 -10.63
CA ALA A 152 -20.17 5.28 -9.24
C ALA A 152 -19.75 6.56 -8.53
N SER A 153 -18.68 7.21 -8.96
CA SER A 153 -18.05 8.34 -8.26
C SER A 153 -18.94 9.55 -8.15
N ARG A 154 -18.94 10.18 -6.97
CA ARG A 154 -19.50 11.51 -6.74
C ARG A 154 -18.67 12.62 -7.40
N ASN A 155 -17.41 12.36 -7.70
CA ASN A 155 -16.49 13.29 -8.34
C ASN A 155 -16.44 13.02 -9.85
N PRO A 156 -17.05 13.87 -10.70
CA PRO A 156 -16.98 13.68 -12.15
C PRO A 156 -15.56 13.88 -12.72
N GLY A 157 -14.68 14.50 -11.96
CA GLY A 157 -13.27 14.70 -12.29
C GLY A 157 -12.32 13.66 -11.65
N LEU A 158 -12.85 12.52 -11.17
CA LEU A 158 -12.07 11.46 -10.51
C LEU A 158 -10.84 11.08 -11.33
N LYS A 159 -9.67 11.21 -10.71
CA LYS A 159 -8.41 10.74 -11.27
C LYS A 159 -8.18 9.30 -10.85
N VAL A 160 -7.64 8.50 -11.76
CA VAL A 160 -7.29 7.11 -11.49
C VAL A 160 -5.78 6.96 -11.65
N LEU A 161 -5.13 6.55 -10.58
CA LEU A 161 -3.74 6.14 -10.54
C LEU A 161 -3.68 4.61 -10.59
N VAL A 162 -2.82 4.05 -11.41
CA VAL A 162 -2.59 2.61 -11.47
C VAL A 162 -1.13 2.34 -11.19
N GLY A 163 -0.86 1.42 -10.30
CA GLY A 163 0.51 1.10 -9.87
C GLY A 163 0.68 -0.37 -9.51
N GLY A 164 1.88 -0.68 -9.05
CA GLY A 164 2.30 -2.01 -8.63
C GLY A 164 3.39 -2.60 -9.54
N PRO A 165 3.96 -3.77 -9.17
CA PRO A 165 5.12 -4.37 -9.85
C PRO A 165 4.91 -4.62 -11.34
N TYR A 166 3.67 -4.84 -11.76
CA TYR A 166 3.35 -5.05 -13.18
C TYR A 166 3.70 -3.83 -14.04
N PHE A 167 3.51 -2.60 -13.53
CA PHE A 167 3.75 -1.34 -14.27
C PHE A 167 5.16 -0.78 -14.08
N ALA A 168 5.98 -1.41 -13.25
CA ALA A 168 7.37 -1.01 -12.98
C ALA A 168 8.40 -1.69 -13.92
N ARG A 169 7.94 -2.41 -14.93
CA ARG A 169 8.77 -3.15 -15.91
C ARG A 169 9.16 -2.28 -17.08
#